data_89b636300e43d8dde2dcc0d495dd81c6
#
_entry.id   89b636300e43d8dde2dcc0d495dd81c6
#
_cell.length_a   1.000
_cell.length_b   1.000
_cell.length_c   1.000
_cell.angle_alpha   90.00
_cell.angle_beta   90.00
_cell.angle_gamma   90.00
#
_symmetry.space_group_name_H-M   'P 1'
#
loop_
_entity.id
_entity.type
_entity.pdbx_description
1 polymer ?
#
loop_
_entity_poly.entity_id
_entity_poly.type
_entity_poly.pdbx_seq_one_letter_code
_entity_poly.pdbx_strand_id
1 'polypeptide(L)'
;GSTVFGLVFRAVNGDLWVEQLLGGLPGGALGFLIVVNLLVFVLAFFLDFFELAFILVPLLAPVATLLGIDLVWFGVLLAINMQTSFLHPPFGFALFFLRSVAPKEDYVDKVTGKLTGGVSTAQIYWGAVPFVLIQIAMVAMVLAFPQLVGDFSKKVTEDTPLKIELQAE
;
A
#
# COMPACT_ATOMS: atom_id res chain seq x y z
N GLY A 1 -5.75 10.41 -16.03
CA GLY A 1 -6.86 10.26 -15.09
C GLY A 1 -6.58 10.90 -13.74
N SER A 2 -5.64 10.38 -12.94
CA SER A 2 -5.35 10.83 -11.56
C SER A 2 -4.96 12.30 -11.44
N THR A 3 -4.15 12.81 -12.38
CA THR A 3 -3.75 14.24 -12.39
C THR A 3 -4.97 15.17 -12.56
N VAL A 4 -5.87 14.82 -13.49
CA VAL A 4 -7.10 15.59 -13.73
C VAL A 4 -8.01 15.51 -12.50
N PHE A 5 -8.17 14.33 -11.91
CA PHE A 5 -8.90 14.16 -10.67
C PHE A 5 -8.34 15.06 -9.56
N GLY A 6 -7.02 15.02 -9.33
CA GLY A 6 -6.38 15.84 -8.32
C GLY A 6 -6.56 17.35 -8.53
N LEU A 7 -6.52 17.82 -9.79
CA LEU A 7 -6.75 19.22 -10.11
C LEU A 7 -8.21 19.64 -9.83
N VAL A 8 -9.17 18.85 -10.29
CA VAL A 8 -10.60 19.11 -10.06
C VAL A 8 -10.93 19.06 -8.57
N PHE A 9 -10.39 18.06 -7.86
CA PHE A 9 -10.61 17.91 -6.43
C PHE A 9 -10.11 19.11 -5.62
N ARG A 10 -8.92 19.61 -5.94
CA ARG A 10 -8.38 20.86 -5.34
C ARG A 10 -9.18 22.08 -5.72
N ALA A 11 -9.64 22.18 -6.97
CA ALA A 11 -10.44 23.32 -7.44
C ALA A 11 -11.76 23.47 -6.66
N VAL A 12 -12.30 22.39 -6.10
CA VAL A 12 -13.49 22.41 -5.26
C VAL A 12 -13.16 22.38 -3.75
N ASN A 13 -11.91 22.67 -3.37
CA ASN A 13 -11.41 22.62 -1.98
C ASN A 13 -11.57 21.26 -1.30
N GLY A 14 -11.51 20.18 -2.08
CA GLY A 14 -11.62 18.82 -1.56
C GLY A 14 -10.45 18.42 -0.65
N ASP A 15 -9.25 18.93 -0.95
CA ASP A 15 -8.05 18.79 -0.12
C ASP A 15 -8.25 19.39 1.28
N LEU A 16 -8.79 20.60 1.38
CA LEU A 16 -9.10 21.24 2.66
C LEU A 16 -10.12 20.43 3.48
N TRP A 17 -11.12 19.87 2.79
CA TRP A 17 -12.10 19.01 3.45
C TRP A 17 -11.46 17.73 4.00
N VAL A 18 -10.57 17.09 3.25
CA VAL A 18 -9.82 15.90 3.69
C VAL A 18 -8.90 16.26 4.87
N GLU A 19 -8.20 17.39 4.81
CA GLU A 19 -7.36 17.88 5.90
C GLU A 19 -8.15 18.10 7.19
N GLN A 20 -9.32 18.73 7.10
CA GLN A 20 -10.19 18.96 8.27
C GLN A 20 -10.73 17.64 8.84
N LEU A 21 -11.16 16.73 7.96
CA LEU A 21 -11.73 15.45 8.39
C LEU A 21 -10.67 14.55 9.04
N LEU A 22 -9.52 14.40 8.41
CA LEU A 22 -8.48 13.48 8.87
C LEU A 22 -7.55 14.11 9.92
N GLY A 23 -7.32 15.42 9.87
CA GLY A 23 -6.55 16.15 10.87
C GLY A 23 -7.29 16.28 12.21
N GLY A 24 -8.62 16.23 12.19
CA GLY A 24 -9.48 16.25 13.38
C GLY A 24 -9.71 14.89 14.05
N LEU A 25 -9.07 13.83 13.57
CA LEU A 25 -9.25 12.49 14.14
C LEU A 25 -8.75 12.39 15.58
N PRO A 26 -9.49 11.70 16.47
CA PRO A 26 -9.03 11.45 17.82
C PRO A 26 -7.76 10.60 17.82
N GLY A 27 -6.79 10.94 18.68
CA GLY A 27 -5.50 10.26 18.75
C GLY A 27 -4.39 10.91 17.91
N GLY A 28 -4.65 12.04 17.24
CA GLY A 28 -3.65 12.80 16.48
C GLY A 28 -2.98 11.96 15.38
N ALA A 29 -1.64 12.01 15.30
CA ALA A 29 -0.87 11.28 14.28
C ALA A 29 -1.12 9.76 14.31
N LEU A 30 -1.22 9.16 15.49
CA LEU A 30 -1.48 7.71 15.61
C LEU A 30 -2.89 7.36 15.14
N GLY A 31 -3.90 8.15 15.53
CA GLY A 31 -5.29 7.97 15.06
C GLY A 31 -5.39 8.07 13.55
N PHE A 32 -4.75 9.08 12.96
CA PHE A 32 -4.64 9.23 11.51
C PHE A 32 -4.02 8.00 10.84
N LEU A 33 -2.87 7.54 11.33
CA LEU A 33 -2.17 6.38 10.75
C LEU A 33 -3.01 5.10 10.79
N ILE A 34 -3.69 4.84 11.90
CA ILE A 34 -4.56 3.66 12.03
C ILE A 34 -5.74 3.75 11.05
N VAL A 35 -6.44 4.89 11.03
CA VAL A 35 -7.63 5.09 10.17
C VAL A 35 -7.23 5.01 8.69
N VAL A 36 -6.13 5.65 8.29
CA VAL A 36 -5.66 5.64 6.90
C VAL A 36 -5.23 4.24 6.48
N ASN A 37 -4.50 3.50 7.33
CA ASN A 37 -4.09 2.15 6.98
C ASN A 37 -5.29 1.20 6.88
N LEU A 38 -6.29 1.34 7.74
CA LEU A 38 -7.52 0.57 7.65
C LEU A 38 -8.31 0.93 6.38
N LEU A 39 -8.42 2.22 6.07
CA LEU A 39 -9.07 2.70 4.84
C LEU A 39 -8.40 2.13 3.59
N VAL A 40 -7.09 2.25 3.49
CA VAL A 40 -6.29 1.71 2.36
C VAL A 40 -6.48 0.20 2.24
N PHE A 41 -6.43 -0.52 3.36
CA PHE A 41 -6.66 -1.97 3.37
C PHE A 41 -8.05 -2.35 2.83
N VAL A 42 -9.11 -1.64 3.28
CA VAL A 42 -10.48 -1.89 2.80
C VAL A 42 -10.64 -1.51 1.33
N LEU A 43 -10.09 -0.37 0.91
CA LEU A 43 -10.15 0.06 -0.50
C LEU A 43 -9.37 -0.89 -1.41
N ALA A 44 -8.34 -1.54 -0.92
CA ALA A 44 -7.54 -2.53 -1.65
C ALA A 44 -8.33 -3.78 -2.09
N PHE A 45 -9.55 -4.00 -1.57
CA PHE A 45 -10.46 -5.01 -2.10
C PHE A 45 -11.12 -4.61 -3.42
N PHE A 46 -11.19 -3.30 -3.70
CA PHE A 46 -11.95 -2.75 -4.84
C PHE A 46 -11.07 -2.03 -5.84
N LEU A 47 -9.99 -1.41 -5.36
CA LEU A 47 -9.07 -0.59 -6.14
C LEU A 47 -7.74 -1.33 -6.27
N ASP A 48 -7.08 -1.13 -7.41
CA ASP A 48 -5.75 -1.67 -7.60
C ASP A 48 -4.67 -0.77 -6.95
N PHE A 49 -3.43 -1.27 -6.96
CA PHE A 49 -2.28 -0.55 -6.43
C PHE A 49 -2.08 0.84 -7.08
N PHE A 50 -2.25 0.93 -8.40
CA PHE A 50 -2.01 2.19 -9.12
C PHE A 50 -3.06 3.24 -8.79
N GLU A 51 -4.32 2.83 -8.67
CA GLU A 51 -5.40 3.73 -8.28
C GLU A 51 -5.18 4.24 -6.85
N LEU A 52 -4.85 3.34 -5.92
CA LEU A 52 -4.54 3.70 -4.53
C LEU A 52 -3.33 4.65 -4.47
N ALA A 53 -2.24 4.34 -5.17
CA ALA A 53 -1.02 5.14 -5.13
C ALA A 53 -1.21 6.53 -5.74
N PHE A 54 -1.85 6.63 -6.91
CA PHE A 54 -1.96 7.89 -7.63
C PHE A 54 -3.12 8.79 -7.18
N ILE A 55 -4.09 8.25 -6.45
CA ILE A 55 -5.22 9.03 -5.94
C ILE A 55 -5.04 9.31 -4.45
N LEU A 56 -4.83 8.28 -3.63
CA LEU A 56 -4.83 8.45 -2.18
C LEU A 56 -3.54 9.09 -1.66
N VAL A 57 -2.36 8.70 -2.14
CA VAL A 57 -1.11 9.24 -1.62
C VAL A 57 -1.04 10.78 -1.74
N PRO A 58 -1.36 11.40 -2.91
CA PRO A 58 -1.38 12.86 -3.01
C PRO A 58 -2.41 13.56 -2.12
N LEU A 59 -3.49 12.88 -1.73
CA LEU A 59 -4.50 13.42 -0.81
C LEU A 59 -4.09 13.30 0.65
N LEU A 60 -3.35 12.27 1.01
CA LEU A 60 -2.98 11.95 2.38
C LEU A 60 -1.66 12.60 2.82
N ALA A 61 -0.72 12.80 1.88
CA ALA A 61 0.60 13.33 2.18
C ALA A 61 0.58 14.74 2.83
N PRO A 62 -0.25 15.70 2.40
CA PRO A 62 -0.38 17.01 3.08
C PRO A 62 -0.81 16.86 4.54
N VAL A 63 -1.80 16.00 4.82
CA VAL A 63 -2.29 15.75 6.18
C VAL A 63 -1.21 15.10 7.05
N ALA A 64 -0.47 14.15 6.50
CA ALA A 64 0.66 13.53 7.20
C ALA A 64 1.73 14.57 7.57
N THR A 65 2.03 15.51 6.66
CA THR A 65 2.96 16.61 6.91
C THR A 65 2.47 17.54 8.02
N LEU A 66 1.19 17.92 8.01
CA LEU A 66 0.57 18.74 9.06
C LEU A 66 0.63 18.09 10.45
N LEU A 67 0.53 16.76 10.49
CA LEU A 67 0.63 15.97 11.73
C LEU A 67 2.09 15.67 12.13
N GLY A 68 3.08 16.18 11.40
CA GLY A 68 4.51 15.99 11.70
C GLY A 68 4.99 14.56 11.42
N ILE A 69 4.31 13.81 10.58
CA ILE A 69 4.67 12.43 10.21
C ILE A 69 5.77 12.46 9.15
N ASP A 70 6.84 11.68 9.33
CA ASP A 70 7.87 11.51 8.30
C ASP A 70 7.28 10.88 7.04
N LEU A 71 7.44 11.56 5.89
CA LEU A 71 6.84 11.14 4.64
C LEU A 71 7.46 9.88 4.05
N VAL A 72 8.74 9.60 4.34
CA VAL A 72 9.41 8.37 3.90
C VAL A 72 8.83 7.18 4.64
N TRP A 73 8.73 7.28 5.96
CA TRP A 73 8.09 6.25 6.77
C TRP A 73 6.63 6.05 6.39
N PHE A 74 5.87 7.13 6.21
CA PHE A 74 4.49 7.08 5.77
C PHE A 74 4.34 6.40 4.39
N GLY A 75 5.20 6.75 3.44
CA GLY A 75 5.22 6.15 2.11
C GLY A 75 5.52 4.66 2.13
N VAL A 76 6.49 4.22 2.93
CA VAL A 76 6.81 2.80 3.11
C VAL A 76 5.64 2.05 3.76
N LEU A 77 5.03 2.63 4.78
CA LEU A 77 3.87 2.05 5.46
C LEU A 77 2.70 1.84 4.50
N LEU A 78 2.37 2.85 3.70
CA LEU A 78 1.33 2.75 2.68
C LEU A 78 1.70 1.74 1.58
N ALA A 79 2.95 1.72 1.12
CA ALA A 79 3.39 0.79 0.07
C ALA A 79 3.24 -0.68 0.51
N ILE A 80 3.63 -1.01 1.75
CA ILE A 80 3.45 -2.36 2.31
C ILE A 80 1.96 -2.70 2.41
N ASN A 81 1.14 -1.76 2.84
CA ASN A 81 -0.30 -1.97 2.98
C ASN A 81 -0.97 -2.16 1.60
N MET A 82 -0.70 -1.27 0.64
CA MET A 82 -1.24 -1.36 -0.73
C MET A 82 -0.83 -2.64 -1.44
N GLN A 83 0.31 -3.25 -1.09
CA GLN A 83 0.74 -4.53 -1.63
C GLN A 83 -0.28 -5.65 -1.36
N THR A 84 -1.08 -5.55 -0.31
CA THR A 84 -2.13 -6.51 0.00
C THR A 84 -3.17 -6.62 -1.11
N SER A 85 -3.39 -5.53 -1.89
CA SER A 85 -4.35 -5.49 -3.01
C SER A 85 -4.13 -6.60 -4.03
N PHE A 86 -2.88 -7.03 -4.24
CA PHE A 86 -2.54 -8.11 -5.18
C PHE A 86 -3.05 -9.49 -4.74
N LEU A 87 -3.32 -9.67 -3.45
CA LEU A 87 -3.76 -10.94 -2.84
C LEU A 87 -5.22 -10.92 -2.37
N HIS A 88 -5.91 -9.78 -2.46
CA HIS A 88 -7.31 -9.69 -2.03
C HIS A 88 -8.28 -10.21 -3.11
N PRO A 89 -9.13 -11.22 -2.80
CA PRO A 89 -10.28 -11.51 -3.65
C PRO A 89 -11.27 -10.33 -3.62
N PRO A 90 -11.99 -10.02 -4.72
CA PRO A 90 -11.97 -10.69 -6.02
C PRO A 90 -10.96 -10.15 -7.02
N PHE A 91 -10.31 -8.99 -6.76
CA PHE A 91 -9.49 -8.26 -7.74
C PHE A 91 -7.98 -8.49 -7.63
N GLY A 92 -7.53 -9.36 -6.73
CA GLY A 92 -6.10 -9.64 -6.56
C GLY A 92 -5.45 -10.21 -7.83
N PHE A 93 -4.66 -9.40 -8.54
CA PHE A 93 -4.03 -9.80 -9.79
C PHE A 93 -3.16 -11.04 -9.66
N ALA A 94 -2.46 -11.22 -8.54
CA ALA A 94 -1.65 -12.41 -8.29
C ALA A 94 -2.51 -13.69 -8.27
N LEU A 95 -3.73 -13.61 -7.74
CA LEU A 95 -4.67 -14.73 -7.69
C LEU A 95 -5.21 -15.07 -9.08
N PHE A 96 -5.45 -14.06 -9.94
CA PHE A 96 -5.83 -14.29 -11.33
C PHE A 96 -4.72 -14.98 -12.12
N PHE A 97 -3.49 -14.50 -12.00
CA PHE A 97 -2.34 -15.14 -12.67
C PHE A 97 -2.15 -16.57 -12.19
N LEU A 98 -2.21 -16.81 -10.89
CA LEU A 98 -2.13 -18.16 -10.35
C LEU A 98 -3.26 -19.05 -10.88
N ARG A 99 -4.49 -18.52 -10.93
CA ARG A 99 -5.63 -19.27 -11.48
C ARG A 99 -5.47 -19.59 -12.96
N SER A 100 -4.84 -18.73 -13.76
CA SER A 100 -4.64 -18.94 -15.18
C SER A 100 -3.69 -20.10 -15.49
N VAL A 101 -2.69 -20.35 -14.62
CA VAL A 101 -1.67 -21.40 -14.79
C VAL A 101 -1.93 -22.66 -13.98
N ALA A 102 -2.76 -22.56 -12.92
CA ALA A 102 -3.08 -23.71 -12.08
C ALA A 102 -3.94 -24.74 -12.85
N PRO A 103 -3.58 -26.04 -12.80
CA PRO A 103 -4.33 -27.08 -13.48
C PRO A 103 -5.76 -27.18 -12.91
N LYS A 104 -6.76 -27.23 -13.79
CA LYS A 104 -8.19 -27.31 -13.42
C LYS A 104 -8.64 -28.76 -13.24
N GLU A 105 -7.98 -29.67 -13.94
CA GLU A 105 -8.27 -31.11 -13.96
C GLU A 105 -7.14 -31.88 -13.29
N ASP A 106 -7.43 -33.13 -12.92
CA ASP A 106 -6.43 -34.02 -12.36
C ASP A 106 -5.29 -34.23 -13.35
N TYR A 107 -4.07 -34.18 -12.85
CA TYR A 107 -2.86 -34.30 -13.65
C TYR A 107 -1.84 -35.23 -12.99
N VAL A 108 -0.96 -35.80 -13.79
CA VAL A 108 0.18 -36.57 -13.28
C VAL A 108 1.32 -35.60 -13.00
N ASP A 109 1.70 -35.48 -11.74
CA ASP A 109 2.83 -34.65 -11.33
C ASP A 109 4.13 -35.20 -11.93
N LYS A 110 4.86 -34.36 -12.67
CA LYS A 110 6.07 -34.75 -13.39
C LYS A 110 7.26 -35.11 -12.48
N VAL A 111 7.24 -34.64 -11.23
CA VAL A 111 8.33 -34.89 -10.27
C VAL A 111 8.07 -36.15 -9.47
N THR A 112 6.85 -36.33 -8.98
CA THR A 112 6.49 -37.45 -8.10
C THR A 112 5.86 -38.62 -8.86
N GLY A 113 5.43 -38.45 -10.10
CA GLY A 113 4.71 -39.46 -10.91
C GLY A 113 3.32 -39.80 -10.37
N LYS A 114 2.80 -39.07 -9.37
CA LYS A 114 1.50 -39.34 -8.75
C LYS A 114 0.38 -38.55 -9.42
N LEU A 115 -0.79 -39.17 -9.49
CA LEU A 115 -2.01 -38.47 -9.88
C LEU A 115 -2.36 -37.45 -8.80
N THR A 116 -2.41 -36.18 -9.18
CA THR A 116 -2.68 -35.05 -8.30
C THR A 116 -3.96 -34.35 -8.77
N GLY A 117 -4.85 -34.05 -7.84
CA GLY A 117 -6.12 -33.42 -8.15
C GLY A 117 -5.94 -31.98 -8.67
N GLY A 118 -6.85 -31.53 -9.51
CA GLY A 118 -6.90 -30.15 -9.99
C GLY A 118 -7.11 -29.15 -8.86
N VAL A 119 -6.60 -27.93 -9.05
CA VAL A 119 -6.65 -26.85 -8.05
C VAL A 119 -7.93 -26.03 -8.22
N SER A 120 -8.76 -25.96 -7.19
CA SER A 120 -9.95 -25.13 -7.17
C SER A 120 -9.63 -23.65 -6.88
N THR A 121 -10.51 -22.72 -7.32
CA THR A 121 -10.38 -21.30 -7.01
C THR A 121 -10.41 -21.03 -5.50
N ALA A 122 -11.23 -21.78 -4.77
CA ALA A 122 -11.30 -21.67 -3.30
C ALA A 122 -9.98 -22.03 -2.63
N GLN A 123 -9.28 -23.07 -3.11
CA GLN A 123 -7.95 -23.43 -2.59
C GLN A 123 -6.91 -22.34 -2.82
N ILE A 124 -6.97 -21.66 -3.98
CA ILE A 124 -6.09 -20.52 -4.28
C ILE A 124 -6.34 -19.39 -3.28
N TYR A 125 -7.61 -19.04 -3.03
CA TYR A 125 -7.98 -17.97 -2.11
C TYR A 125 -7.59 -18.30 -0.67
N TRP A 126 -7.86 -19.50 -0.21
CA TRP A 126 -7.44 -19.95 1.12
C TRP A 126 -5.91 -20.02 1.26
N GLY A 127 -5.21 -20.39 0.19
CA GLY A 127 -3.75 -20.37 0.14
C GLY A 127 -3.16 -18.96 0.23
N ALA A 128 -3.89 -17.92 -0.17
CA ALA A 128 -3.45 -16.53 -0.06
C ALA A 128 -3.56 -15.96 1.37
N VAL A 129 -4.49 -16.47 2.19
CA VAL A 129 -4.75 -15.95 3.54
C VAL A 129 -3.51 -15.84 4.42
N PRO A 130 -2.62 -16.86 4.54
CA PRO A 130 -1.39 -16.73 5.34
C PRO A 130 -0.49 -15.58 4.88
N PHE A 131 -0.39 -15.32 3.58
CA PHE A 131 0.42 -14.24 3.05
C PHE A 131 -0.17 -12.87 3.37
N VAL A 132 -1.49 -12.71 3.32
CA VAL A 132 -2.18 -11.48 3.74
C VAL A 132 -1.96 -11.24 5.23
N LEU A 133 -2.02 -12.27 6.07
CA LEU A 133 -1.74 -12.14 7.51
C LEU A 133 -0.29 -11.72 7.79
N ILE A 134 0.67 -12.23 7.03
CA ILE A 134 2.08 -11.81 7.13
C ILE A 134 2.20 -10.32 6.75
N GLN A 135 1.54 -9.87 5.69
CA GLN A 135 1.56 -8.47 5.28
C GLN A 135 0.92 -7.55 6.33
N ILE A 136 -0.21 -7.94 6.92
CA ILE A 136 -0.82 -7.19 8.03
C ILE A 136 0.15 -7.11 9.22
N ALA A 137 0.83 -8.20 9.55
CA ALA A 137 1.83 -8.21 10.62
C ALA A 137 3.01 -7.29 10.30
N MET A 138 3.44 -7.20 9.01
CA MET A 138 4.48 -6.27 8.57
C MET A 138 4.01 -4.81 8.70
N VAL A 139 2.79 -4.48 8.30
CA VAL A 139 2.21 -3.14 8.50
C VAL A 139 2.20 -2.77 9.98
N ALA A 140 1.73 -3.67 10.84
CA ALA A 140 1.71 -3.46 12.29
C ALA A 140 3.14 -3.27 12.86
N MET A 141 4.11 -4.03 12.38
CA MET A 141 5.52 -3.91 12.79
C MET A 141 6.11 -2.55 12.39
N VAL A 142 5.92 -2.11 11.14
CA VAL A 142 6.44 -0.81 10.66
C VAL A 142 5.72 0.35 11.34
N LEU A 143 4.43 0.20 11.67
CA LEU A 143 3.68 1.18 12.44
C LEU A 143 4.20 1.30 13.88
N ALA A 144 4.50 0.17 14.52
CA ALA A 144 5.00 0.14 15.90
C ALA A 144 6.47 0.56 16.03
N PHE A 145 7.27 0.32 15.00
CA PHE A 145 8.72 0.58 14.98
C PHE A 145 9.14 1.48 13.81
N PRO A 146 8.85 2.79 13.87
CA PRO A 146 9.24 3.75 12.83
C PRO A 146 10.74 3.75 12.51
N GLN A 147 11.57 3.39 13.50
CA GLN A 147 13.03 3.35 13.37
C GLN A 147 13.52 2.37 12.31
N LEU A 148 12.73 1.34 11.97
CA LEU A 148 13.06 0.40 10.89
C LEU A 148 13.23 1.10 9.53
N VAL A 149 12.55 2.23 9.32
CA VAL A 149 12.62 3.03 8.11
C VAL A 149 13.44 4.31 8.31
N GLY A 150 13.31 4.97 9.47
CA GLY A 150 13.88 6.28 9.72
C GLY A 150 15.41 6.36 9.74
N ASP A 151 16.09 5.32 10.20
CA ASP A 151 17.56 5.31 10.27
C ASP A 151 18.21 5.27 8.86
N PHE A 152 17.52 4.72 7.87
CA PHE A 152 17.99 4.73 6.49
C PHE A 152 17.78 6.09 5.82
N SER A 153 16.68 6.80 6.12
CA SER A 153 16.41 8.10 5.52
C SER A 153 17.39 9.17 6.01
N LYS A 154 17.78 9.15 7.29
CA LYS A 154 18.77 10.08 7.85
C LYS A 154 20.16 9.88 7.22
N LYS A 155 20.60 8.66 7.01
CA LYS A 155 21.89 8.36 6.35
C LYS A 155 21.95 8.89 4.92
N VAL A 156 20.88 8.72 4.14
CA VAL A 156 20.82 9.22 2.75
C VAL A 156 20.89 10.75 2.69
N THR A 157 20.33 11.45 3.66
CA THR A 157 20.34 12.93 3.71
C THR A 157 21.70 13.47 4.16
N GLU A 158 22.41 12.77 5.07
CA GLU A 158 23.74 13.16 5.54
C GLU A 158 24.86 12.91 4.52
N ASP A 159 24.76 11.83 3.72
CA ASP A 159 25.78 11.45 2.76
C ASP A 159 25.69 12.19 1.40
N THR A 160 24.64 12.96 1.17
CA THR A 160 24.47 13.72 -0.08
C THR A 160 24.18 15.19 0.19
N PRO A 161 25.17 16.03 0.53
CA PRO A 161 24.98 17.47 0.46
C PRO A 161 24.74 17.85 -1.01
N LEU A 162 23.51 18.15 -1.38
CA LEU A 162 23.17 18.77 -2.67
C LEU A 162 23.85 20.14 -2.74
N LYS A 163 25.08 20.20 -3.26
CA LYS A 163 25.69 21.45 -3.73
C LYS A 163 24.94 21.85 -5.00
N ILE A 164 23.87 22.59 -4.86
CA ILE A 164 23.28 23.36 -5.97
C ILE A 164 24.23 24.54 -6.18
N GLU A 165 25.25 24.40 -7.04
CA GLU A 165 25.94 25.54 -7.60
C GLU A 165 24.97 26.20 -8.60
N LEU A 166 24.33 27.26 -8.14
CA LEU A 166 23.66 28.21 -9.04
C LEU A 166 24.78 28.89 -9.84
N GLN A 167 25.06 28.38 -11.04
CA GLN A 167 25.83 29.14 -12.04
C GLN A 167 24.90 30.29 -12.46
N ALA A 168 25.17 31.47 -11.93
CA ALA A 168 24.66 32.72 -12.43
C ALA A 168 25.49 33.08 -13.69
N GLU A 169 24.88 32.97 -14.86
CA GLU A 169 25.23 33.73 -16.07
C GLU A 169 24.20 34.84 -16.27
#